data_2d1c0a469c7381c0ccb4005bf9156cc5
#
_entry.id   2d1c0a469c7381c0ccb4005bf9156cc5
#
_cell.length_a   1.000
_cell.length_b   1.000
_cell.length_c   1.000
_cell.angle_alpha   90.00
_cell.angle_beta   90.00
_cell.angle_gamma   90.00
#
_symmetry.space_group_name_H-M   'P 1'
#
loop_
_entity.id
_entity.type
_entity.pdbx_description
1 polymer ?
#
loop_
_entity_poly.entity_id
_entity_poly.type
_entity_poly.pdbx_seq_one_letter_code
_entity_poly.pdbx_strand_id
1 'polypeptide(L)'
;MTYKKIKIPKKGEKISYKKGVLTVPDNPIIPFIEGDGIGVDITPPMINVVNQAVKIAYSGERKIEWMEVYCGEKATQVYDKDTWLPDETIEALKEYVVSIKGPLTTPVGGGIRSLNVSLRQLLDLYLSLIHISEPTRLAI
;
A
#
# COMPACT_ATOMS: atom_id res chain seq x y z
N MET A 1 0.79 18.66 0.89
CA MET A 1 1.92 18.36 1.80
C MET A 1 3.11 17.96 0.98
N THR A 2 4.31 18.24 1.44
CA THR A 2 5.55 17.86 0.75
C THR A 2 6.26 16.83 1.60
N TYR A 3 6.34 15.60 1.11
CA TYR A 3 7.10 14.54 1.77
C TYR A 3 8.61 14.75 1.54
N LYS A 4 9.43 14.24 2.47
CA LYS A 4 10.89 14.39 2.39
C LYS A 4 11.51 13.40 1.41
N LYS A 5 11.03 12.17 1.41
CA LYS A 5 11.58 11.06 0.62
C LYS A 5 10.58 10.44 -0.35
N ILE A 6 9.28 10.52 -0.06
CA ILE A 6 8.24 9.99 -0.94
C ILE A 6 8.06 10.91 -2.13
N LYS A 7 8.08 10.34 -3.33
CA LYS A 7 7.90 11.07 -4.58
C LYS A 7 6.46 10.93 -5.05
N ILE A 8 5.72 12.02 -5.00
CA ILE A 8 4.35 12.06 -5.52
C ILE A 8 4.42 12.05 -7.05
N PRO A 9 3.66 11.19 -7.74
CA PRO A 9 3.54 11.23 -9.19
C PRO A 9 3.08 12.61 -9.68
N LYS A 10 3.70 13.09 -10.77
CA LYS A 10 3.32 14.39 -11.37
C LYS A 10 1.94 14.38 -12.02
N LYS A 11 1.45 13.20 -12.37
CA LYS A 11 0.12 12.97 -12.94
C LYS A 11 -0.68 12.15 -11.94
N GLY A 12 -1.99 12.30 -12.02
CA GLY A 12 -2.90 11.59 -11.13
C GLY A 12 -3.45 12.46 -10.01
N GLU A 13 -4.51 11.97 -9.41
CA GLU A 13 -5.25 12.64 -8.36
C GLU A 13 -5.54 11.69 -7.21
N LYS A 14 -5.80 12.25 -6.03
CA LYS A 14 -6.10 11.46 -4.84
C LYS A 14 -7.52 10.90 -4.91
N ILE A 15 -7.66 9.66 -4.50
CA ILE A 15 -8.96 9.11 -4.11
C ILE A 15 -9.42 9.88 -2.86
N SER A 16 -10.66 10.29 -2.81
CA SER A 16 -11.21 11.00 -1.66
C SER A 16 -12.45 10.33 -1.11
N TYR A 17 -12.59 10.37 0.21
CA TYR A 17 -13.76 9.88 0.93
C TYR A 17 -14.34 11.00 1.78
N LYS A 18 -15.53 11.46 1.44
CA LYS A 18 -16.19 12.57 2.14
C LYS A 18 -17.66 12.25 2.37
N LYS A 19 -18.11 12.39 3.61
CA LYS A 19 -19.52 12.21 3.98
C LYS A 19 -20.14 10.89 3.48
N GLY A 20 -19.37 9.80 3.56
CA GLY A 20 -19.85 8.48 3.11
C GLY A 20 -19.70 8.22 1.61
N VAL A 21 -19.21 9.18 0.83
CA VAL A 21 -19.04 9.04 -0.62
C VAL A 21 -17.57 8.89 -0.98
N LEU A 22 -17.25 7.80 -1.67
CA LEU A 22 -15.93 7.55 -2.24
C LEU A 22 -15.89 8.12 -3.66
N THR A 23 -14.94 9.01 -3.93
CA THR A 23 -14.70 9.56 -5.26
C THR A 23 -13.37 9.06 -5.79
N VAL A 24 -13.40 8.35 -6.92
CA VAL A 24 -12.22 7.79 -7.58
C VAL A 24 -12.00 8.52 -8.91
N PRO A 25 -10.88 9.23 -9.08
CA PRO A 25 -10.55 9.90 -10.34
C PRO A 25 -10.16 8.89 -11.43
N ASP A 26 -10.06 9.34 -12.67
CA ASP A 26 -9.66 8.47 -13.80
C ASP A 26 -8.20 8.03 -13.71
N ASN A 27 -7.35 8.83 -13.10
CA ASN A 27 -5.95 8.52 -12.83
C ASN A 27 -5.67 8.57 -11.32
N PRO A 28 -6.14 7.58 -10.53
CA PRO A 28 -5.92 7.60 -9.10
C PRO A 28 -4.46 7.35 -8.74
N ILE A 29 -3.95 8.09 -7.77
CA ILE A 29 -2.66 7.81 -7.16
C ILE A 29 -2.88 6.75 -6.07
N ILE A 30 -2.21 5.61 -6.20
CA ILE A 30 -2.27 4.52 -5.22
C ILE A 30 -0.89 4.30 -4.61
N PRO A 31 -0.71 4.58 -3.31
CA PRO A 31 0.50 4.21 -2.59
C PRO A 31 0.71 2.71 -2.57
N PHE A 32 1.97 2.29 -2.68
CA PHE A 32 2.34 0.90 -2.46
C PHE A 32 3.61 0.77 -1.63
N ILE A 33 3.67 -0.27 -0.83
CA ILE A 33 4.86 -0.72 -0.13
C ILE A 33 5.36 -1.95 -0.87
N GLU A 34 6.56 -1.89 -1.43
CA GLU A 34 7.15 -3.03 -2.13
C GLU A 34 7.28 -4.26 -1.22
N GLY A 35 7.70 -4.01 0.02
CA GLY A 35 7.90 -5.04 1.01
C GLY A 35 9.31 -5.59 1.05
N ASP A 36 9.53 -6.50 1.99
CA ASP A 36 10.82 -7.14 2.26
C ASP A 36 10.87 -8.54 1.64
N GLY A 37 12.06 -9.13 1.60
CA GLY A 37 12.26 -10.49 1.09
C GLY A 37 11.71 -10.66 -0.32
N ILE A 38 10.71 -11.53 -0.48
CA ILE A 38 10.08 -11.78 -1.78
C ILE A 38 9.28 -10.59 -2.34
N GLY A 39 9.13 -9.51 -1.58
CA GLY A 39 8.42 -8.32 -2.01
C GLY A 39 8.96 -7.73 -3.30
N VAL A 40 10.28 -7.72 -3.46
CA VAL A 40 10.96 -7.22 -4.67
C VAL A 40 10.65 -8.07 -5.90
N ASP A 41 10.32 -9.34 -5.72
CA ASP A 41 10.02 -10.26 -6.81
C ASP A 41 8.52 -10.22 -7.20
N ILE A 42 7.63 -10.06 -6.22
CA ILE A 42 6.19 -10.16 -6.46
C ILE A 42 5.52 -8.82 -6.76
N THR A 43 6.10 -7.70 -6.32
CA THR A 43 5.49 -6.38 -6.53
C THR A 43 5.51 -5.92 -7.99
N PRO A 44 6.60 -6.06 -8.78
CA PRO A 44 6.56 -5.70 -10.19
C PRO A 44 5.54 -6.49 -11.01
N PRO A 45 5.45 -7.83 -10.91
CA PRO A 45 4.38 -8.58 -11.56
C PRO A 45 2.98 -8.16 -11.15
N MET A 46 2.76 -7.89 -9.87
CA MET A 46 1.47 -7.40 -9.37
C MET A 46 1.08 -6.09 -10.04
N ILE A 47 1.98 -5.11 -10.08
CA ILE A 47 1.75 -3.83 -10.75
C ILE A 47 1.40 -4.04 -12.23
N ASN A 48 2.13 -4.92 -12.92
CA ASN A 48 1.88 -5.22 -14.33
C ASN A 48 0.49 -5.83 -14.54
N VAL A 49 0.12 -6.82 -13.75
CA VAL A 49 -1.19 -7.49 -13.84
C VAL A 49 -2.31 -6.48 -13.59
N VAL A 50 -2.21 -5.67 -12.55
CA VAL A 50 -3.22 -4.67 -12.21
C VAL A 50 -3.32 -3.60 -13.33
N ASN A 51 -2.19 -3.13 -13.84
CA ASN A 51 -2.19 -2.16 -14.94
C ASN A 51 -2.87 -2.71 -16.20
N GLN A 52 -2.60 -3.97 -16.57
CA GLN A 52 -3.25 -4.59 -17.71
C GLN A 52 -4.75 -4.80 -17.47
N ALA A 53 -5.13 -5.22 -16.28
CA ALA A 53 -6.54 -5.39 -15.92
C ALA A 53 -7.30 -4.05 -16.02
N VAL A 54 -6.75 -2.98 -15.48
CA VAL A 54 -7.35 -1.63 -15.57
C VAL A 54 -7.43 -1.17 -17.03
N LYS A 55 -6.37 -1.37 -17.81
CA LYS A 55 -6.36 -0.99 -19.22
C LYS A 55 -7.45 -1.71 -20.03
N ILE A 56 -7.64 -3.00 -19.78
CA ILE A 56 -8.67 -3.79 -20.46
C ILE A 56 -10.07 -3.37 -19.99
N ALA A 57 -10.27 -3.28 -18.68
CA ALA A 57 -11.58 -2.97 -18.09
C ALA A 57 -12.12 -1.60 -18.50
N TYR A 58 -11.24 -0.63 -18.70
CA TYR A 58 -11.62 0.75 -19.03
C TYR A 58 -11.15 1.20 -20.42
N SER A 59 -10.83 0.26 -21.30
CA SER A 59 -10.43 0.54 -22.70
C SER A 59 -9.27 1.54 -22.81
N GLY A 60 -8.42 1.59 -21.80
CA GLY A 60 -7.28 2.52 -21.73
C GLY A 60 -7.60 3.93 -21.28
N GLU A 61 -8.85 4.25 -20.96
CA GLU A 61 -9.25 5.57 -20.51
C GLU A 61 -8.79 5.90 -19.08
N ARG A 62 -8.54 4.87 -18.27
CA ARG A 62 -8.08 5.02 -16.88
C ARG A 62 -6.73 4.38 -16.67
N LYS A 63 -5.97 4.95 -15.72
CA LYS A 63 -4.64 4.48 -15.40
C LYS A 63 -4.33 4.76 -13.93
N ILE A 64 -3.74 3.78 -13.25
CA ILE A 64 -3.24 3.98 -11.89
C ILE A 64 -1.86 4.65 -11.95
N GLU A 65 -1.68 5.70 -11.17
CA GLU A 65 -0.38 6.32 -10.92
C GLU A 65 0.16 5.80 -9.58
N TRP A 66 1.18 4.97 -9.65
CA TRP A 66 1.75 4.31 -8.49
C TRP A 66 2.69 5.23 -7.72
N MET A 67 2.55 5.24 -6.39
CA MET A 67 3.40 6.02 -5.49
C MET A 67 4.07 5.11 -4.49
N GLU A 68 5.38 4.92 -4.58
CA GLU A 68 6.11 4.11 -3.62
C GLU A 68 6.20 4.82 -2.27
N VAL A 69 5.86 4.12 -1.21
CA VAL A 69 6.05 4.52 0.18
C VAL A 69 6.85 3.43 0.91
N TYR A 70 7.64 3.81 1.88
CA TYR A 70 8.66 2.94 2.44
C TYR A 70 8.27 2.42 3.81
N CYS A 71 8.46 1.11 4.02
CA CYS A 71 8.30 0.44 5.30
C CYS A 71 9.18 -0.82 5.30
N GLY A 72 9.66 -1.24 6.46
CA GLY A 72 10.51 -2.42 6.60
C GLY A 72 11.98 -2.12 6.29
N GLU A 73 12.70 -3.12 5.81
CA GLU A 73 14.14 -3.00 5.52
C GLU A 73 14.45 -1.90 4.53
N LYS A 74 13.64 -1.74 3.50
CA LYS A 74 13.84 -0.67 2.51
C LYS A 74 13.75 0.73 3.13
N ALA A 75 12.89 0.92 4.14
CA ALA A 75 12.81 2.19 4.84
C ALA A 75 14.12 2.52 5.56
N THR A 76 14.79 1.54 6.17
CA THR A 76 16.07 1.76 6.86
C THR A 76 17.20 2.16 5.92
N GLN A 77 17.07 1.82 4.63
CA GLN A 77 18.04 2.22 3.60
C GLN A 77 17.78 3.62 3.05
N VAL A 78 16.51 4.01 2.97
CA VAL A 78 16.09 5.30 2.39
C VAL A 78 16.14 6.44 3.41
N TYR A 79 15.84 6.16 4.68
CA TYR A 79 15.83 7.15 5.77
C TYR A 79 17.08 7.01 6.64
N ASP A 80 17.04 6.14 7.61
CA ASP A 80 18.15 5.81 8.51
C ASP A 80 17.95 4.42 9.10
N LYS A 81 19.00 3.85 9.70
CA LYS A 81 19.05 2.46 10.16
C LYS A 81 17.97 2.07 11.17
N ASP A 82 17.44 3.04 11.90
CA ASP A 82 16.47 2.79 12.96
C ASP A 82 15.03 3.06 12.51
N THR A 83 14.85 3.62 11.32
CA THR A 83 13.55 4.00 10.79
C THR A 83 12.93 2.88 9.95
N TRP A 84 12.20 1.98 10.59
CA TRP A 84 11.47 0.89 9.97
C TRP A 84 10.09 1.27 9.47
N LEU A 85 9.46 2.27 10.08
CA LEU A 85 8.14 2.78 9.72
C LEU A 85 8.15 4.30 9.82
N PRO A 86 8.48 5.00 8.72
CA PRO A 86 8.51 6.47 8.70
C PRO A 86 7.13 7.08 8.94
N ASP A 87 7.08 8.19 9.67
CA ASP A 87 5.83 8.92 9.93
C ASP A 87 5.18 9.38 8.62
N GLU A 88 5.98 9.85 7.65
CA GLU A 88 5.44 10.27 6.36
C GLU A 88 4.79 9.13 5.55
N THR A 89 5.19 7.88 5.80
CA THR A 89 4.50 6.71 5.23
C THR A 89 3.10 6.58 5.82
N ILE A 90 2.96 6.71 7.14
CA ILE A 90 1.65 6.68 7.80
C ILE A 90 0.76 7.82 7.32
N GLU A 91 1.31 9.03 7.21
CA GLU A 91 0.60 10.19 6.68
C GLU A 91 0.12 9.96 5.25
N ALA A 92 0.99 9.45 4.38
CA ALA A 92 0.64 9.13 3.00
C ALA A 92 -0.46 8.07 2.91
N LEU A 93 -0.36 6.99 3.68
CA LEU A 93 -1.37 5.94 3.68
C LEU A 93 -2.74 6.45 4.15
N LYS A 94 -2.78 7.34 5.13
CA LYS A 94 -4.02 8.00 5.59
C LYS A 94 -4.58 8.96 4.54
N GLU A 95 -3.71 9.72 3.89
CA GLU A 95 -4.12 10.77 2.96
C GLU A 95 -4.67 10.21 1.65
N TYR A 96 -4.12 9.11 1.15
CA TYR A 96 -4.50 8.53 -0.15
C TYR A 96 -5.58 7.45 -0.07
N VAL A 97 -6.06 7.11 1.14
CA VAL A 97 -7.23 6.25 1.40
C VAL A 97 -7.05 4.79 0.99
N VAL A 98 -6.55 4.49 -0.20
CA VAL A 98 -6.36 3.13 -0.73
C VAL A 98 -4.89 2.89 -1.01
N SER A 99 -4.37 1.75 -0.55
CA SER A 99 -2.97 1.38 -0.76
C SER A 99 -2.79 -0.13 -0.90
N ILE A 100 -1.67 -0.55 -1.47
CA ILE A 100 -1.27 -1.95 -1.56
C ILE A 100 0.02 -2.15 -0.79
N LYS A 101 0.08 -3.23 -0.01
CA LYS A 101 1.24 -3.53 0.82
C LYS A 101 1.79 -4.93 0.50
N GLY A 102 3.07 -4.99 0.20
CA GLY A 102 3.83 -6.23 0.12
C GLY A 102 4.16 -6.83 1.51
N PRO A 103 4.85 -7.97 1.56
CA PRO A 103 5.24 -8.61 2.80
C PRO A 103 6.23 -7.75 3.59
N LEU A 104 6.17 -7.80 4.92
CA LEU A 104 7.09 -7.08 5.79
C LEU A 104 7.72 -8.03 6.79
N THR A 105 9.03 -7.94 6.93
CA THR A 105 9.82 -8.66 7.92
C THR A 105 9.82 -7.87 9.23
N THR A 106 9.59 -8.59 10.34
CA THR A 106 9.77 -8.00 11.67
C THR A 106 11.15 -8.40 12.18
N PRO A 107 12.01 -7.44 12.57
CA PRO A 107 13.32 -7.76 13.13
C PRO A 107 13.19 -8.63 14.38
N VAL A 108 13.99 -9.68 14.44
CA VAL A 108 14.02 -10.59 15.60
C VAL A 108 14.99 -10.05 16.64
N GLY A 109 14.57 -9.99 17.90
CA GLY A 109 15.45 -9.67 19.03
C GLY A 109 15.59 -8.19 19.38
N GLY A 110 14.98 -7.27 18.64
CA GLY A 110 15.10 -5.84 18.87
C GLY A 110 13.99 -5.19 19.69
N GLY A 111 13.05 -5.95 20.23
CA GLY A 111 11.89 -5.37 20.93
C GLY A 111 10.92 -4.57 20.04
N ILE A 112 11.14 -4.64 18.73
CA ILE A 112 10.30 -3.91 17.76
C ILE A 112 9.01 -4.70 17.55
N ARG A 113 7.88 -4.02 17.74
CA ARG A 113 6.57 -4.60 17.44
C ARG A 113 6.46 -4.92 15.95
N SER A 114 5.74 -5.98 15.62
CA SER A 114 5.44 -6.31 14.22
C SER A 114 4.94 -5.09 13.44
N LEU A 115 5.62 -4.78 12.34
CA LEU A 115 5.26 -3.65 11.48
C LEU A 115 3.83 -3.80 10.91
N ASN A 116 3.42 -5.04 10.62
CA ASN A 116 2.06 -5.32 10.18
C ASN A 116 1.02 -4.98 11.25
N VAL A 117 1.30 -5.28 12.50
CA VAL A 117 0.43 -4.95 13.63
C VAL A 117 0.41 -3.43 13.85
N SER A 118 1.56 -2.79 13.79
CA SER A 118 1.67 -1.34 13.94
C SER A 118 0.87 -0.59 12.87
N LEU A 119 0.98 -0.98 11.61
CA LEU A 119 0.20 -0.40 10.52
C LEU A 119 -1.31 -0.53 10.75
N ARG A 120 -1.77 -1.73 11.15
CA ARG A 120 -3.20 -1.96 11.42
C ARG A 120 -3.73 -1.07 12.55
N GLN A 121 -2.94 -0.90 13.60
CA GLN A 121 -3.34 -0.08 14.74
C GLN A 121 -3.29 1.42 14.43
N LEU A 122 -2.22 1.90 13.80
CA LEU A 122 -2.04 3.31 13.48
C LEU A 122 -3.02 3.82 12.42
N LEU A 123 -3.47 2.93 11.55
CA LEU A 123 -4.44 3.25 10.50
C LEU A 123 -5.88 2.85 10.88
N ASP A 124 -6.09 2.29 12.07
CA ASP A 124 -7.40 1.82 12.56
C ASP A 124 -8.11 0.89 11.55
N LEU A 125 -7.38 -0.12 11.06
CA LEU A 125 -7.86 -0.98 10.01
C LEU A 125 -8.71 -2.13 10.56
N TYR A 126 -9.88 -2.34 9.96
CA TYR A 126 -10.64 -3.58 10.11
C TYR A 126 -10.05 -4.66 9.22
N LEU A 127 -9.65 -5.79 9.81
CA LEU A 127 -9.06 -6.91 9.08
C LEU A 127 -10.11 -8.00 8.85
N SER A 128 -10.57 -8.13 7.61
CA SER A 128 -11.52 -9.16 7.21
C SER A 128 -10.81 -10.33 6.52
N LEU A 129 -10.46 -11.35 7.28
CA LEU A 129 -9.89 -12.60 6.75
C LEU A 129 -10.97 -13.63 6.43
N ILE A 130 -12.09 -13.58 7.10
CA ILE A 130 -13.14 -14.59 6.96
C ILE A 130 -13.76 -14.63 5.58
N HIS A 131 -13.85 -13.50 4.91
CA HIS A 131 -14.37 -13.41 3.55
C HIS A 131 -13.35 -13.80 2.48
N ILE A 132 -12.08 -13.83 2.86
CA ILE A 132 -11.01 -14.25 1.95
C ILE A 132 -10.93 -15.76 1.87
N SER A 133 -11.11 -16.41 2.98
CA SER A 133 -11.02 -17.87 3.05
C SER A 133 -12.31 -18.59 2.84
N GLU A 134 -13.30 -17.94 2.28
CA GLU A 134 -14.55 -18.40 2.28
C GLU A 134 -14.87 -19.58 1.79
N PRO A 135 -14.62 -20.31 1.49
CA PRO A 135 -14.97 -21.26 1.00
C PRO A 135 -15.84 -22.08 0.94
N THR A 136 -15.93 -22.24 0.67
CA THR A 136 -16.12 -23.29 -0.12
C THR A 136 -16.49 -24.48 0.56
N ARG A 137 -16.24 -24.63 1.73
CA ARG A 137 -16.50 -25.85 2.35
C ARG A 137 -17.93 -26.02 2.65
N LEU A 138 -18.69 -25.11 2.36
CA LEU A 138 -20.09 -25.24 2.57
C LEU A 138 -20.77 -26.18 1.62
N ALA A 139 -20.08 -26.62 0.62
CA ALA A 139 -20.62 -27.58 -0.30
C ALA A 139 -20.71 -28.99 0.27
N ILE A 140 -20.30 -29.20 1.45
CA ILE A 140 -20.31 -30.51 2.08
C ILE A 140 -21.67 -30.82 2.71
#